data_8fba051806e05d10eb603f78a6126398
#
_entry.id   8fba051806e05d10eb603f78a6126398
#
_cell.length_a   1.000
_cell.length_b   1.000
_cell.length_c   1.000
_cell.angle_alpha   90.00
_cell.angle_beta   90.00
_cell.angle_gamma   90.00
#
_symmetry.space_group_name_H-M   'P 1'
#
loop_
_entity.id
_entity.type
_entity.pdbx_description
1 polymer ?
#
loop_
_entity_poly.entity_id
_entity_poly.type
_entity_poly.pdbx_seq_one_letter_code
_entity_poly.pdbx_strand_id
1 'polypeptide(L)'
;MNRVETMDGLRQSPKVDVCVLGGGINGLSVFRELALQGVNVLLVEQGDYCSGASAALSRMVHGGLRYLENGEFSLVQESLFERDRLLRNAPHYVAPLPTTVPVFDIFSGLANGIVRFLGLTRRPSRRGAVAIKTGLAIYDFLTRKRALMPRHQFRGRRATLSKWPALNPGIRSSATYYDAWVSHPERIGIELLRDGLSAGPNARALNYATIAQAGAGDFQLCDGVAGETFRIQPRLVVNATGGWIDIANGSLFSEGTRPEPLMGGTKGSHLIIDNPALRDMLDGHMIYYENEDGRICILFPYLGKVLVGSTDIRVDDPGTVRCEPDERDYILQSLAFVLPGIGIRPEEIVFQFAGVRPLPASKDSFTGRIPRDHFCTVIEGHEDGPPVLCMIGGKWTTFRSFGELAADMVLERLGWPRRIDTAERAFGGGRAFPKDGGGWVRDLAASTGISIDRAAILFERYGTDAEHVAGFIAAGPDHPLPHAGYSLREIQYLIGAEAVEHLDDLLLRRTTLAISGELSLDMADAVLALLAAARGWSAERAAEERIRFLTIMRERHGVAEATLSARNERRSELCETTARSG
;
A
#
# COMPACT_ATOMS: atom_id res chain seq x y z
N MET A 1 16.40 13.15 5.08
CA MET A 1 17.27 11.98 4.79
C MET A 1 18.42 12.47 3.90
N ASN A 2 19.67 12.36 4.37
CA ASN A 2 20.80 12.86 3.61
C ASN A 2 21.48 11.72 2.82
N ARG A 3 21.21 11.65 1.51
CA ARG A 3 21.77 10.64 0.60
C ARG A 3 23.32 10.72 0.55
N VAL A 4 23.86 11.92 0.49
CA VAL A 4 25.32 12.15 0.40
C VAL A 4 26.02 11.61 1.64
N GLU A 5 25.55 11.94 2.84
CA GLU A 5 26.10 11.40 4.09
C GLU A 5 26.03 9.86 4.16
N THR A 6 24.91 9.28 3.68
CA THR A 6 24.76 7.83 3.62
C THR A 6 25.82 7.19 2.72
N MET A 7 26.01 7.75 1.53
CA MET A 7 27.01 7.26 0.56
C MET A 7 28.43 7.43 1.06
N ASP A 8 28.78 8.58 1.63
CA ASP A 8 30.10 8.84 2.20
C ASP A 8 30.40 7.89 3.37
N GLY A 9 29.42 7.65 4.23
CA GLY A 9 29.55 6.68 5.32
C GLY A 9 29.76 5.25 4.83
N LEU A 10 29.10 4.85 3.73
CA LEU A 10 29.30 3.52 3.13
C LEU A 10 30.67 3.38 2.45
N ARG A 11 31.18 4.44 1.79
CA ARG A 11 32.53 4.43 1.20
C ARG A 11 33.61 4.28 2.28
N GLN A 12 33.44 4.97 3.41
CA GLN A 12 34.38 4.92 4.53
C GLN A 12 34.29 3.58 5.29
N SER A 13 33.09 3.01 5.40
CA SER A 13 32.83 1.76 6.10
C SER A 13 31.88 0.87 5.29
N PRO A 14 32.41 0.06 4.34
CA PRO A 14 31.60 -0.76 3.43
C PRO A 14 30.95 -1.98 4.11
N LYS A 15 31.39 -2.32 5.34
CA LYS A 15 30.84 -3.45 6.09
C LYS A 15 29.49 -3.10 6.70
N VAL A 16 28.50 -3.95 6.45
CA VAL A 16 27.17 -3.89 7.07
C VAL A 16 26.82 -5.26 7.64
N ASP A 17 26.09 -5.31 8.76
CA ASP A 17 25.63 -6.61 9.27
C ASP A 17 24.58 -7.20 8.35
N VAL A 18 23.64 -6.36 7.89
CA VAL A 18 22.53 -6.80 7.03
C VAL A 18 22.29 -5.81 5.89
N CYS A 19 22.17 -6.34 4.66
CA CYS A 19 21.64 -5.59 3.52
C CYS A 19 20.23 -6.07 3.21
N VAL A 20 19.22 -5.19 3.32
CA VAL A 20 17.83 -5.47 2.96
C VAL A 20 17.58 -4.96 1.54
N LEU A 21 17.13 -5.83 0.66
CA LEU A 21 16.76 -5.49 -0.73
C LEU A 21 15.25 -5.39 -0.86
N GLY A 22 14.80 -4.27 -1.41
CA GLY A 22 13.39 -3.97 -1.64
C GLY A 22 12.79 -3.07 -0.56
N GLY A 23 12.39 -1.88 -0.96
CA GLY A 23 11.73 -0.84 -0.14
C GLY A 23 10.21 -0.92 -0.18
N GLY A 24 9.62 -2.09 -0.43
CA GLY A 24 8.20 -2.35 -0.22
C GLY A 24 7.87 -2.49 1.27
N ILE A 25 6.58 -2.63 1.61
CA ILE A 25 6.12 -2.63 3.02
C ILE A 25 6.80 -3.71 3.88
N ASN A 26 7.11 -4.89 3.32
CA ASN A 26 7.79 -5.97 4.05
C ASN A 26 9.26 -5.63 4.29
N GLY A 27 9.96 -5.10 3.27
CA GLY A 27 11.36 -4.69 3.41
C GLY A 27 11.52 -3.51 4.37
N LEU A 28 10.63 -2.53 4.32
CA LEU A 28 10.59 -1.42 5.29
C LEU A 28 10.30 -1.91 6.71
N SER A 29 9.46 -2.93 6.85
CA SER A 29 9.17 -3.55 8.16
C SER A 29 10.40 -4.23 8.74
N VAL A 30 11.06 -5.13 7.99
CA VAL A 30 12.26 -5.82 8.49
C VAL A 30 13.42 -4.85 8.72
N PHE A 31 13.56 -3.83 7.87
CA PHE A 31 14.55 -2.75 8.09
C PHE A 31 14.33 -2.05 9.43
N ARG A 32 13.08 -1.62 9.70
CA ARG A 32 12.71 -1.00 10.97
C ARG A 32 12.95 -1.93 12.16
N GLU A 33 12.55 -3.19 12.07
CA GLU A 33 12.78 -4.20 13.11
C GLU A 33 14.27 -4.31 13.46
N LEU A 34 15.13 -4.49 12.46
CA LEU A 34 16.57 -4.63 12.65
C LEU A 34 17.21 -3.34 13.16
N ALA A 35 16.83 -2.19 12.63
CA ALA A 35 17.32 -0.89 13.06
C ALA A 35 17.04 -0.64 14.55
N LEU A 36 15.83 -0.96 15.02
CA LEU A 36 15.43 -0.84 16.43
C LEU A 36 16.22 -1.80 17.34
N GLN A 37 16.75 -2.90 16.84
CA GLN A 37 17.64 -3.79 17.57
C GLN A 37 19.10 -3.28 17.61
N GLY A 38 19.41 -2.20 16.89
CA GLY A 38 20.77 -1.63 16.79
C GLY A 38 21.67 -2.31 15.76
N VAL A 39 21.09 -3.13 14.87
CA VAL A 39 21.82 -3.78 13.77
C VAL A 39 22.35 -2.74 12.79
N ASN A 40 23.58 -2.91 12.30
CA ASN A 40 24.13 -2.10 11.21
C ASN A 40 23.46 -2.55 9.89
N VAL A 41 22.34 -1.92 9.54
CA VAL A 41 21.47 -2.30 8.46
C VAL A 41 21.45 -1.27 7.35
N LEU A 42 21.55 -1.74 6.10
CA LEU A 42 21.38 -0.96 4.88
C LEU A 42 20.15 -1.45 4.11
N LEU A 43 19.19 -0.57 3.86
CA LEU A 43 18.08 -0.82 2.94
C LEU A 43 18.42 -0.27 1.55
N VAL A 44 18.27 -1.10 0.52
CA VAL A 44 18.49 -0.73 -0.90
C VAL A 44 17.21 -0.99 -1.68
N GLU A 45 16.70 0.05 -2.34
CA GLU A 45 15.51 -0.01 -3.20
C GLU A 45 15.87 0.46 -4.61
N GLN A 46 15.51 -0.34 -5.61
CA GLN A 46 15.80 -0.07 -7.03
C GLN A 46 15.02 1.13 -7.59
N GLY A 47 13.80 1.33 -7.11
CA GLY A 47 12.97 2.48 -7.46
C GLY A 47 12.75 3.39 -6.26
N ASP A 48 11.55 3.97 -6.18
CA ASP A 48 11.14 4.67 -4.96
C ASP A 48 10.53 3.69 -3.94
N TYR A 49 10.58 4.05 -2.68
CA TYR A 49 9.93 3.29 -1.61
C TYR A 49 8.43 3.13 -1.86
N CYS A 50 7.92 1.91 -1.63
CA CYS A 50 6.52 1.55 -1.90
C CYS A 50 6.07 1.71 -3.36
N SER A 51 6.96 1.66 -4.35
CA SER A 51 6.61 1.83 -5.78
C SER A 51 6.01 0.59 -6.44
N GLY A 52 6.07 -0.59 -5.78
CA GLY A 52 5.53 -1.86 -6.28
C GLY A 52 4.13 -2.19 -5.75
N ALA A 53 3.92 -3.46 -5.38
CA ALA A 53 2.67 -3.97 -4.82
C ALA A 53 2.17 -3.19 -3.58
N SER A 54 3.07 -2.55 -2.86
CA SER A 54 2.76 -1.79 -1.64
C SER A 54 1.96 -0.51 -1.90
N ALA A 55 1.97 0.04 -3.12
CA ALA A 55 1.09 1.13 -3.56
C ALA A 55 -0.14 0.63 -4.31
N ALA A 56 -0.13 -0.61 -4.81
CA ALA A 56 -1.16 -1.16 -5.69
C ALA A 56 -2.12 -2.13 -5.01
N LEU A 57 -2.37 -1.94 -3.73
CA LEU A 57 -3.28 -2.77 -2.94
C LEU A 57 -4.73 -2.28 -3.02
N SER A 58 -5.67 -3.14 -2.59
CA SER A 58 -7.10 -2.81 -2.47
C SER A 58 -7.42 -1.87 -1.29
N ARG A 59 -6.44 -1.27 -0.66
CA ARG A 59 -6.57 -0.34 0.50
C ARG A 59 -7.30 -0.95 1.70
N MET A 60 -7.36 -2.28 1.80
CA MET A 60 -7.98 -3.01 2.91
C MET A 60 -6.94 -3.51 3.89
N VAL A 61 -7.30 -3.43 5.17
CA VAL A 61 -6.61 -4.10 6.29
C VAL A 61 -7.63 -5.09 6.88
N HIS A 62 -7.59 -6.34 6.41
CA HIS A 62 -8.68 -7.29 6.67
C HIS A 62 -8.24 -8.51 7.46
N GLY A 63 -9.15 -9.03 8.31
CA GLY A 63 -8.94 -10.24 9.08
C GLY A 63 -9.00 -11.54 8.27
N GLY A 64 -9.34 -11.46 6.97
CA GLY A 64 -9.27 -12.61 6.07
C GLY A 64 -10.37 -13.63 6.27
N LEU A 65 -11.63 -13.23 6.45
CA LEU A 65 -12.79 -14.10 6.60
C LEU A 65 -12.83 -15.26 5.58
N ARG A 66 -12.38 -15.00 4.33
CA ARG A 66 -12.30 -16.00 3.26
C ARG A 66 -11.36 -17.17 3.58
N TYR A 67 -10.32 -16.94 4.38
CA TYR A 67 -9.33 -17.98 4.71
C TYR A 67 -9.85 -19.00 5.73
N LEU A 68 -10.91 -18.64 6.50
CA LEU A 68 -11.60 -19.60 7.35
C LEU A 68 -12.18 -20.76 6.55
N GLU A 69 -12.63 -20.50 5.31
CA GLU A 69 -13.17 -21.52 4.43
C GLU A 69 -12.11 -22.50 3.91
N ASN A 70 -10.86 -22.07 3.88
CA ASN A 70 -9.72 -22.89 3.49
C ASN A 70 -9.10 -23.62 4.71
N GLY A 71 -9.58 -23.38 5.93
CA GLY A 71 -9.02 -23.94 7.16
C GLY A 71 -7.75 -23.22 7.66
N GLU A 72 -7.40 -22.05 7.10
CA GLU A 72 -6.21 -21.26 7.46
C GLU A 72 -6.46 -20.41 8.73
N PHE A 73 -6.80 -21.07 9.85
CA PHE A 73 -7.18 -20.41 11.10
C PHE A 73 -6.06 -19.56 11.71
N SER A 74 -4.81 -20.03 11.65
CA SER A 74 -3.63 -19.30 12.14
C SER A 74 -3.46 -17.96 11.42
N LEU A 75 -3.59 -17.98 10.09
CA LEU A 75 -3.48 -16.79 9.24
C LEU A 75 -4.60 -15.78 9.50
N VAL A 76 -5.82 -16.26 9.78
CA VAL A 76 -6.95 -15.39 10.17
C VAL A 76 -6.68 -14.76 11.52
N GLN A 77 -6.24 -15.54 12.51
CA GLN A 77 -5.93 -15.05 13.84
C GLN A 77 -4.83 -14.00 13.82
N GLU A 78 -3.75 -14.24 13.12
CA GLU A 78 -2.66 -13.30 12.91
C GLU A 78 -3.15 -12.01 12.22
N SER A 79 -3.91 -12.15 11.12
CA SER A 79 -4.45 -10.99 10.39
C SER A 79 -5.37 -10.12 11.27
N LEU A 80 -6.16 -10.73 12.15
CA LEU A 80 -7.00 -10.02 13.12
C LEU A 80 -6.14 -9.27 14.16
N PHE A 81 -5.05 -9.89 14.64
CA PHE A 81 -4.12 -9.25 15.58
C PHE A 81 -3.45 -8.05 14.95
N GLU A 82 -2.90 -8.21 13.76
CA GLU A 82 -2.18 -7.13 13.07
C GLU A 82 -3.12 -6.00 12.62
N ARG A 83 -4.35 -6.31 12.18
CA ARG A 83 -5.37 -5.29 11.92
C ARG A 83 -5.66 -4.44 13.17
N ASP A 84 -5.88 -5.10 14.31
CA ASP A 84 -6.21 -4.43 15.56
C ASP A 84 -5.03 -3.59 16.09
N ARG A 85 -3.79 -4.04 15.82
CA ARG A 85 -2.57 -3.28 16.11
C ARG A 85 -2.45 -2.05 15.22
N LEU A 86 -2.72 -2.18 13.92
CA LEU A 86 -2.68 -1.04 13.00
C LEU A 86 -3.71 0.04 13.35
N LEU A 87 -4.92 -0.34 13.79
CA LEU A 87 -5.91 0.62 14.29
C LEU A 87 -5.43 1.41 15.50
N ARG A 88 -4.52 0.84 16.31
CA ARG A 88 -3.94 1.53 17.48
C ARG A 88 -2.64 2.26 17.17
N ASN A 89 -1.79 1.66 16.34
CA ASN A 89 -0.43 2.14 16.06
C ASN A 89 -0.37 3.17 14.93
N ALA A 90 -1.39 3.20 14.04
CA ALA A 90 -1.50 4.14 12.93
C ALA A 90 -2.95 4.66 12.74
N PRO A 91 -3.60 5.20 13.79
CA PRO A 91 -5.01 5.61 13.76
C PRO A 91 -5.31 6.75 12.80
N HIS A 92 -4.31 7.52 12.38
CA HIS A 92 -4.41 8.58 11.37
C HIS A 92 -4.57 8.03 9.94
N TYR A 93 -4.21 6.77 9.70
CA TYR A 93 -4.32 6.14 8.36
C TYR A 93 -5.25 4.94 8.34
N VAL A 94 -5.47 4.28 9.47
CA VAL A 94 -6.24 3.03 9.51
C VAL A 94 -7.51 3.24 10.32
N ALA A 95 -8.66 3.00 9.69
CA ALA A 95 -9.97 3.20 10.29
C ALA A 95 -10.88 1.99 10.05
N PRO A 96 -11.90 1.77 10.92
CA PRO A 96 -12.91 0.76 10.68
C PRO A 96 -13.68 0.99 9.38
N LEU A 97 -14.00 -0.10 8.66
CA LEU A 97 -14.77 -0.07 7.43
C LEU A 97 -15.93 -1.06 7.51
N PRO A 98 -17.19 -0.60 7.51
CA PRO A 98 -18.33 -1.47 7.41
C PRO A 98 -18.33 -2.18 6.04
N THR A 99 -18.21 -3.49 6.05
CA THR A 99 -18.11 -4.33 4.85
C THR A 99 -19.39 -5.13 4.69
N THR A 100 -20.13 -4.84 3.64
CA THR A 100 -21.43 -5.46 3.32
C THR A 100 -21.26 -6.47 2.20
N VAL A 101 -21.67 -7.70 2.47
CA VAL A 101 -21.70 -8.82 1.52
C VAL A 101 -23.13 -9.01 1.04
N PRO A 102 -23.45 -8.68 -0.23
CA PRO A 102 -24.72 -9.04 -0.83
C PRO A 102 -24.78 -10.54 -1.09
N VAL A 103 -25.90 -11.17 -0.74
CA VAL A 103 -26.11 -12.61 -0.83
C VAL A 103 -27.20 -12.92 -1.83
N PHE A 104 -26.87 -13.65 -2.89
CA PHE A 104 -27.78 -13.99 -3.99
C PHE A 104 -28.46 -15.35 -3.81
N ASP A 105 -27.90 -16.24 -2.96
CA ASP A 105 -28.42 -17.59 -2.72
C ASP A 105 -28.51 -17.86 -1.21
N ILE A 106 -29.47 -18.72 -0.80
CA ILE A 106 -29.68 -19.03 0.63
C ILE A 106 -28.88 -20.28 1.03
N PHE A 107 -28.83 -21.30 0.19
CA PHE A 107 -28.33 -22.62 0.53
C PHE A 107 -27.09 -23.07 -0.24
N SER A 108 -26.66 -22.35 -1.27
CA SER A 108 -25.44 -22.71 -2.01
C SER A 108 -24.23 -22.67 -1.08
N GLY A 109 -23.40 -23.68 -1.19
CA GLY A 109 -22.19 -23.81 -0.36
C GLY A 109 -22.32 -24.66 0.91
N LEU A 110 -23.53 -24.94 1.44
CA LEU A 110 -23.69 -25.80 2.62
C LEU A 110 -23.34 -27.27 2.33
N ALA A 111 -23.91 -27.83 1.26
CA ALA A 111 -23.57 -29.19 0.84
C ALA A 111 -22.11 -29.27 0.32
N ASN A 112 -21.67 -28.26 -0.44
CA ASN A 112 -20.31 -28.20 -0.93
C ASN A 112 -19.28 -27.85 0.16
N GLY A 113 -19.64 -27.14 1.22
CA GLY A 113 -18.76 -26.81 2.36
C GLY A 113 -18.35 -28.07 3.11
N ILE A 114 -19.31 -28.96 3.40
CA ILE A 114 -19.05 -30.26 4.05
C ILE A 114 -18.27 -31.21 3.11
N VAL A 115 -18.67 -31.28 1.84
CA VAL A 115 -18.00 -32.10 0.81
C VAL A 115 -16.59 -31.59 0.49
N ARG A 116 -16.36 -30.27 0.60
CA ARG A 116 -15.05 -29.62 0.41
C ARG A 116 -14.15 -29.80 1.65
N PHE A 117 -14.70 -29.71 2.84
CA PHE A 117 -14.00 -30.06 4.10
C PHE A 117 -13.56 -31.54 4.08
N LEU A 118 -14.34 -32.41 3.42
CA LEU A 118 -14.00 -33.82 3.18
C LEU A 118 -13.12 -34.05 1.91
N GLY A 119 -12.70 -32.98 1.22
CA GLY A 119 -11.80 -33.10 0.06
C GLY A 119 -12.43 -33.61 -1.24
N LEU A 120 -13.76 -33.75 -1.31
CA LEU A 120 -14.46 -34.48 -2.37
C LEU A 120 -14.92 -33.67 -3.58
N THR A 121 -14.87 -32.31 -3.52
CA THR A 121 -15.20 -31.46 -4.68
C THR A 121 -14.24 -30.31 -4.91
N ARG A 122 -13.96 -30.01 -6.20
CA ARG A 122 -12.99 -29.01 -6.64
C ARG A 122 -13.62 -27.78 -7.34
N ARG A 123 -14.96 -27.66 -7.42
CA ARG A 123 -15.62 -26.55 -8.15
C ARG A 123 -15.94 -25.38 -7.22
N PRO A 124 -15.66 -24.12 -7.65
CA PRO A 124 -16.15 -22.93 -6.94
C PRO A 124 -17.69 -22.92 -6.98
N SER A 125 -18.33 -22.69 -5.83
CA SER A 125 -19.78 -22.51 -5.74
C SER A 125 -20.09 -21.21 -5.02
N ARG A 126 -21.13 -20.49 -5.45
CA ARG A 126 -21.62 -19.28 -4.79
C ARG A 126 -21.94 -19.54 -3.32
N ARG A 127 -21.62 -18.58 -2.47
CA ARG A 127 -21.78 -18.71 -1.02
C ARG A 127 -23.18 -18.36 -0.60
N GLY A 128 -23.85 -19.28 0.08
CA GLY A 128 -25.19 -19.07 0.63
C GLY A 128 -25.18 -18.31 1.95
N ALA A 129 -26.34 -17.75 2.29
CA ALA A 129 -26.57 -16.98 3.51
C ALA A 129 -26.15 -17.70 4.79
N VAL A 130 -26.34 -19.01 4.86
CA VAL A 130 -26.06 -19.81 6.08
C VAL A 130 -24.55 -19.97 6.29
N ALA A 131 -23.79 -20.23 5.22
CA ALA A 131 -22.33 -20.33 5.31
C ALA A 131 -21.71 -19.00 5.76
N ILE A 132 -22.18 -17.87 5.17
CA ILE A 132 -21.73 -16.53 5.54
C ILE A 132 -22.08 -16.22 7.01
N LYS A 133 -23.30 -16.51 7.46
CA LYS A 133 -23.72 -16.25 8.83
C LYS A 133 -22.91 -17.04 9.84
N THR A 134 -22.62 -18.30 9.55
CA THR A 134 -21.78 -19.16 10.43
C THR A 134 -20.35 -18.63 10.48
N GLY A 135 -19.76 -18.28 9.33
CA GLY A 135 -18.41 -17.67 9.26
C GLY A 135 -18.32 -16.37 10.05
N LEU A 136 -19.31 -15.49 9.95
CA LEU A 136 -19.36 -14.24 10.70
C LEU A 136 -19.57 -14.45 12.21
N ALA A 137 -20.34 -15.46 12.62
CA ALA A 137 -20.48 -15.80 14.03
C ALA A 137 -19.16 -16.31 14.64
N ILE A 138 -18.39 -17.12 13.88
CA ILE A 138 -17.03 -17.54 14.26
C ILE A 138 -16.10 -16.33 14.33
N TYR A 139 -16.18 -15.44 13.36
CA TYR A 139 -15.38 -14.21 13.30
C TYR A 139 -15.64 -13.30 14.51
N ASP A 140 -16.93 -13.06 14.87
CA ASP A 140 -17.30 -12.31 16.07
C ASP A 140 -16.81 -13.00 17.36
N PHE A 141 -16.86 -14.33 17.41
CA PHE A 141 -16.35 -15.08 18.55
C PHE A 141 -14.83 -14.90 18.72
N LEU A 142 -14.06 -14.95 17.62
CA LEU A 142 -12.62 -14.74 17.64
C LEU A 142 -12.24 -13.29 18.02
N THR A 143 -13.08 -12.31 17.65
CA THR A 143 -12.84 -10.88 17.93
C THR A 143 -13.46 -10.39 19.26
N ARG A 144 -14.31 -11.21 19.91
CA ARG A 144 -15.14 -10.83 21.08
C ARG A 144 -14.36 -10.22 22.25
N LYS A 145 -13.13 -10.66 22.50
CA LYS A 145 -12.30 -10.18 23.62
C LYS A 145 -11.67 -8.80 23.37
N ARG A 146 -11.72 -8.26 22.15
CA ARG A 146 -10.97 -7.06 21.75
C ARG A 146 -11.83 -5.82 21.56
N ALA A 147 -13.15 -5.98 21.35
CA ALA A 147 -14.18 -4.93 21.31
C ALA A 147 -13.86 -3.65 20.46
N LEU A 148 -12.91 -3.69 19.52
CA LEU A 148 -12.56 -2.55 18.68
C LEU A 148 -13.54 -2.33 17.53
N MET A 149 -14.34 -3.34 17.18
CA MET A 149 -15.26 -3.32 16.04
C MET A 149 -16.69 -3.65 16.47
N PRO A 150 -17.72 -3.05 15.84
CA PRO A 150 -19.11 -3.45 16.03
C PRO A 150 -19.36 -4.89 15.59
N ARG A 151 -20.41 -5.51 16.14
CA ARG A 151 -20.84 -6.84 15.73
C ARG A 151 -21.44 -6.85 14.34
N HIS A 152 -21.40 -8.02 13.69
CA HIS A 152 -22.03 -8.19 12.38
C HIS A 152 -23.56 -7.99 12.43
N GLN A 153 -24.12 -7.53 11.32
CA GLN A 153 -25.56 -7.35 11.14
C GLN A 153 -26.02 -8.13 9.90
N PHE A 154 -27.15 -8.80 10.01
CA PHE A 154 -27.77 -9.51 8.91
C PHE A 154 -29.11 -8.86 8.54
N ARG A 155 -29.31 -8.55 7.25
CA ARG A 155 -30.54 -7.92 6.73
C ARG A 155 -31.19 -8.82 5.69
N GLY A 156 -32.50 -9.08 5.83
CA GLY A 156 -33.28 -9.75 4.81
C GLY A 156 -33.44 -8.86 3.56
N ARG A 157 -33.92 -9.44 2.46
CA ARG A 157 -34.07 -8.80 1.13
C ARG A 157 -34.69 -7.40 1.19
N ARG A 158 -35.86 -7.28 1.85
CA ARG A 158 -36.59 -5.99 1.93
C ARG A 158 -35.75 -4.90 2.60
N ALA A 159 -35.16 -5.22 3.75
CA ALA A 159 -34.32 -4.26 4.49
C ALA A 159 -33.01 -3.92 3.74
N THR A 160 -32.43 -4.89 3.02
CA THR A 160 -31.26 -4.66 2.16
C THR A 160 -31.56 -3.71 1.04
N LEU A 161 -32.62 -3.95 0.25
CA LEU A 161 -32.99 -3.11 -0.89
C LEU A 161 -33.57 -1.75 -0.47
N SER A 162 -34.14 -1.64 0.74
CA SER A 162 -34.53 -0.34 1.30
C SER A 162 -33.32 0.53 1.63
N LYS A 163 -32.23 -0.08 2.12
CA LYS A 163 -30.99 0.65 2.42
C LYS A 163 -30.17 0.94 1.16
N TRP A 164 -30.09 0.01 0.23
CA TRP A 164 -29.33 0.11 -1.01
C TRP A 164 -30.22 -0.22 -2.22
N PRO A 165 -31.05 0.74 -2.67
CA PRO A 165 -32.02 0.50 -3.75
C PRO A 165 -31.38 0.17 -5.10
N ALA A 166 -30.15 0.63 -5.34
CA ALA A 166 -29.42 0.39 -6.60
C ALA A 166 -28.77 -1.01 -6.68
N LEU A 167 -28.74 -1.77 -5.58
CA LEU A 167 -28.24 -3.14 -5.62
C LEU A 167 -29.11 -4.03 -6.51
N ASN A 168 -28.46 -5.01 -7.13
CA ASN A 168 -29.11 -5.98 -7.99
C ASN A 168 -30.36 -6.59 -7.30
N PRO A 169 -31.56 -6.50 -7.90
CA PRO A 169 -32.81 -6.97 -7.28
C PRO A 169 -32.87 -8.49 -7.04
N GLY A 170 -31.96 -9.26 -7.63
CA GLY A 170 -31.83 -10.71 -7.39
C GLY A 170 -31.31 -11.07 -6.00
N ILE A 171 -30.85 -10.08 -5.23
CA ILE A 171 -30.34 -10.25 -3.85
C ILE A 171 -31.40 -10.87 -2.92
N ARG A 172 -30.99 -11.80 -2.06
CA ARG A 172 -31.83 -12.45 -1.04
C ARG A 172 -31.66 -11.83 0.34
N SER A 173 -30.46 -11.42 0.67
CA SER A 173 -30.09 -10.83 1.97
C SER A 173 -28.76 -10.11 1.87
N SER A 174 -28.37 -9.41 2.92
CA SER A 174 -27.01 -8.91 3.09
C SER A 174 -26.49 -9.16 4.50
N ALA A 175 -25.17 -9.33 4.61
CA ALA A 175 -24.47 -9.39 5.89
C ALA A 175 -23.46 -8.26 5.93
N THR A 176 -23.45 -7.48 7.01
CA THR A 176 -22.45 -6.43 7.24
C THR A 176 -21.58 -6.82 8.42
N TYR A 177 -20.29 -6.84 8.25
CA TYR A 177 -19.26 -7.00 9.29
C TYR A 177 -18.27 -5.85 9.20
N TYR A 178 -17.29 -5.80 10.09
CA TYR A 178 -16.32 -4.73 10.11
C TYR A 178 -14.92 -5.26 9.90
N ASP A 179 -14.24 -4.73 8.89
CA ASP A 179 -12.80 -4.80 8.71
C ASP A 179 -12.21 -3.39 8.85
N ALA A 180 -10.98 -3.18 8.42
CA ALA A 180 -10.38 -1.86 8.39
C ALA A 180 -9.91 -1.53 6.96
N TRP A 181 -9.70 -0.25 6.71
CA TRP A 181 -9.09 0.27 5.49
C TRP A 181 -7.93 1.20 5.82
N VAL A 182 -7.06 1.42 4.86
CA VAL A 182 -5.93 2.32 4.96
C VAL A 182 -6.06 3.42 3.93
N SER A 183 -6.01 4.67 4.38
CA SER A 183 -6.12 5.85 3.51
C SER A 183 -4.84 6.08 2.70
N HIS A 184 -3.67 5.97 3.32
CA HIS A 184 -2.37 6.33 2.77
C HIS A 184 -1.32 5.24 3.03
N PRO A 185 -1.40 4.06 2.38
CA PRO A 185 -0.46 2.96 2.65
C PRO A 185 0.99 3.30 2.30
N GLU A 186 1.22 4.14 1.28
CA GLU A 186 2.56 4.61 0.91
C GLU A 186 3.18 5.45 2.03
N ARG A 187 2.36 6.28 2.70
CA ARG A 187 2.79 7.08 3.85
C ARG A 187 3.18 6.21 5.05
N ILE A 188 2.45 5.13 5.32
CA ILE A 188 2.86 4.15 6.35
C ILE A 188 4.27 3.63 6.05
N GLY A 189 4.57 3.30 4.78
CA GLY A 189 5.93 2.89 4.41
C GLY A 189 6.98 3.95 4.69
N ILE A 190 6.71 5.21 4.37
CA ILE A 190 7.63 6.33 4.66
C ILE A 190 7.79 6.56 6.16
N GLU A 191 6.75 6.41 6.94
CA GLU A 191 6.84 6.52 8.42
C GLU A 191 7.66 5.37 9.03
N LEU A 192 7.51 4.14 8.53
CA LEU A 192 8.36 3.00 8.94
C LEU A 192 9.83 3.24 8.59
N LEU A 193 10.12 3.77 7.40
CA LEU A 193 11.47 4.16 6.99
C LEU A 193 12.07 5.19 7.94
N ARG A 194 11.32 6.27 8.21
CA ARG A 194 11.77 7.34 9.13
C ARG A 194 11.97 6.83 10.56
N ASP A 195 11.08 5.95 11.03
CA ASP A 195 11.21 5.33 12.36
C ASP A 195 12.48 4.47 12.46
N GLY A 196 12.76 3.67 11.41
CA GLY A 196 14.00 2.89 11.32
C GLY A 196 15.26 3.76 11.30
N LEU A 197 15.28 4.79 10.43
CA LEU A 197 16.43 5.71 10.34
C LEU A 197 16.65 6.49 11.64
N SER A 198 15.62 6.82 12.39
CA SER A 198 15.70 7.51 13.68
C SER A 198 16.23 6.62 14.82
N ALA A 199 16.34 5.30 14.60
CA ALA A 199 16.86 4.38 15.60
C ALA A 199 18.37 4.57 15.87
N GLY A 200 19.10 5.15 14.91
CA GLY A 200 20.52 5.48 15.09
C GLY A 200 21.32 5.53 13.78
N PRO A 201 22.60 5.92 13.85
CA PRO A 201 23.45 6.12 12.67
C PRO A 201 23.79 4.82 11.92
N ASN A 202 23.53 3.68 12.52
CA ASN A 202 23.75 2.36 11.91
C ASN A 202 22.62 1.95 10.96
N ALA A 203 21.49 2.65 10.95
CA ALA A 203 20.40 2.42 10.04
C ALA A 203 20.50 3.38 8.84
N ARG A 204 20.67 2.82 7.65
CA ARG A 204 20.87 3.57 6.41
C ARG A 204 19.94 3.05 5.33
N ALA A 205 19.51 3.93 4.41
CA ALA A 205 18.62 3.56 3.32
C ALA A 205 18.92 4.38 2.06
N LEU A 206 18.84 3.72 0.91
CA LEU A 206 18.99 4.31 -0.42
C LEU A 206 17.88 3.80 -1.33
N ASN A 207 17.11 4.71 -1.91
CA ASN A 207 16.25 4.43 -3.05
C ASN A 207 17.01 4.70 -4.35
N TYR A 208 16.48 4.24 -5.49
CA TYR A 208 17.15 4.33 -6.80
C TYR A 208 18.57 3.76 -6.78
N ALA A 209 18.75 2.67 -6.03
CA ALA A 209 20.03 1.99 -5.92
C ALA A 209 19.84 0.48 -6.10
N THR A 210 20.86 -0.19 -6.65
CA THR A 210 20.87 -1.63 -6.86
C THR A 210 22.15 -2.24 -6.31
N ILE A 211 22.13 -3.56 -6.03
CA ILE A 211 23.34 -4.31 -5.74
C ILE A 211 23.49 -5.50 -6.68
N ALA A 212 24.73 -5.84 -6.98
CA ALA A 212 25.09 -7.06 -7.73
C ALA A 212 26.33 -7.69 -7.11
N GLN A 213 26.44 -9.01 -7.21
CA GLN A 213 27.63 -9.74 -6.74
C GLN A 213 28.88 -9.29 -7.51
N ALA A 214 29.96 -9.01 -6.81
CA ALA A 214 31.23 -8.55 -7.36
C ALA A 214 32.41 -9.48 -7.05
N GLY A 215 32.21 -10.49 -6.20
CA GLY A 215 33.17 -11.47 -5.75
C GLY A 215 32.70 -12.17 -4.48
N ALA A 216 33.51 -13.03 -3.90
CA ALA A 216 33.18 -13.74 -2.66
C ALA A 216 32.90 -12.76 -1.53
N GLY A 217 31.65 -12.69 -1.06
CA GLY A 217 31.21 -11.82 0.02
C GLY A 217 31.15 -10.32 -0.29
N ASP A 218 31.49 -9.91 -1.53
CA ASP A 218 31.49 -8.53 -1.97
C ASP A 218 30.35 -8.23 -2.92
N PHE A 219 29.72 -7.09 -2.74
CA PHE A 219 28.70 -6.58 -3.65
C PHE A 219 29.07 -5.18 -4.13
N GLN A 220 28.75 -4.93 -5.39
CA GLN A 220 28.80 -3.61 -5.99
C GLN A 220 27.43 -2.95 -5.79
N LEU A 221 27.40 -1.84 -5.08
CA LEU A 221 26.24 -0.98 -4.98
C LEU A 221 26.33 0.08 -6.08
N CYS A 222 25.28 0.18 -6.91
CA CYS A 222 25.15 1.17 -7.96
C CYS A 222 24.08 2.18 -7.54
N ASP A 223 24.46 3.46 -7.42
CA ASP A 223 23.57 4.58 -7.18
C ASP A 223 23.07 5.13 -8.52
N GLY A 224 21.81 4.93 -8.85
CA GLY A 224 21.20 5.41 -10.09
C GLY A 224 20.95 6.92 -10.14
N VAL A 225 21.01 7.61 -9.00
CA VAL A 225 20.85 9.09 -8.95
C VAL A 225 22.17 9.80 -9.23
N ALA A 226 23.23 9.42 -8.53
CA ALA A 226 24.54 10.03 -8.71
C ALA A 226 25.37 9.38 -9.85
N GLY A 227 24.95 8.22 -10.36
CA GLY A 227 25.72 7.45 -11.35
C GLY A 227 26.98 6.81 -10.78
N GLU A 228 27.08 6.68 -9.47
CA GLU A 228 28.27 6.21 -8.77
C GLU A 228 28.14 4.73 -8.38
N THR A 229 29.29 4.10 -8.27
CA THR A 229 29.38 2.68 -7.91
C THR A 229 30.45 2.47 -6.85
N PHE A 230 30.13 1.71 -5.79
CA PHE A 230 31.08 1.40 -4.74
C PHE A 230 30.80 0.03 -4.10
N ARG A 231 31.76 -0.46 -3.33
CA ARG A 231 31.72 -1.80 -2.73
C ARG A 231 31.02 -1.78 -1.39
N ILE A 232 30.20 -2.81 -1.11
CA ILE A 232 29.64 -3.11 0.21
C ILE A 232 29.89 -4.58 0.57
N GLN A 233 29.95 -4.87 1.88
CA GLN A 233 30.23 -6.20 2.43
C GLN A 233 29.20 -6.55 3.50
N PRO A 234 28.02 -7.07 3.13
CA PRO A 234 27.03 -7.54 4.10
C PRO A 234 27.40 -8.92 4.65
N ARG A 235 27.13 -9.15 5.94
CA ARG A 235 27.21 -10.47 6.57
C ARG A 235 26.00 -11.35 6.23
N LEU A 236 24.86 -10.73 5.92
CA LEU A 236 23.62 -11.37 5.52
C LEU A 236 22.83 -10.44 4.59
N VAL A 237 22.18 -11.02 3.59
CA VAL A 237 21.24 -10.30 2.72
C VAL A 237 19.81 -10.75 3.02
N VAL A 238 18.87 -9.80 3.15
CA VAL A 238 17.43 -10.08 3.18
C VAL A 238 16.83 -9.67 1.85
N ASN A 239 16.35 -10.64 1.07
CA ASN A 239 15.63 -10.38 -0.17
C ASN A 239 14.13 -10.23 0.11
N ALA A 240 13.67 -8.97 0.21
CA ALA A 240 12.29 -8.55 0.44
C ALA A 240 11.66 -7.90 -0.82
N THR A 241 12.17 -8.22 -2.01
CA THR A 241 11.77 -7.60 -3.29
C THR A 241 10.40 -8.06 -3.81
N GLY A 242 9.67 -8.87 -3.04
CA GLY A 242 8.31 -9.28 -3.37
C GLY A 242 8.22 -10.07 -4.69
N GLY A 243 7.49 -9.56 -5.68
CA GLY A 243 7.36 -10.21 -6.98
C GLY A 243 8.68 -10.34 -7.77
N TRP A 244 9.72 -9.61 -7.39
CA TRP A 244 11.04 -9.58 -8.04
C TRP A 244 12.09 -10.46 -7.34
N ILE A 245 11.71 -11.30 -6.35
CA ILE A 245 12.64 -12.12 -5.56
C ILE A 245 13.57 -12.96 -6.46
N ASP A 246 13.04 -13.63 -7.49
CA ASP A 246 13.82 -14.49 -8.36
C ASP A 246 14.75 -13.69 -9.29
N ILE A 247 14.33 -12.50 -9.71
CA ILE A 247 15.18 -11.57 -10.48
C ILE A 247 16.31 -11.04 -9.60
N ALA A 248 16.02 -10.64 -8.37
CA ALA A 248 17.02 -10.18 -7.41
C ALA A 248 18.01 -11.30 -7.05
N ASN A 249 17.54 -12.54 -6.84
CA ASN A 249 18.40 -13.70 -6.65
C ASN A 249 19.34 -13.91 -7.87
N GLY A 250 18.87 -13.61 -9.09
CA GLY A 250 19.71 -13.62 -10.28
C GLY A 250 20.93 -12.69 -10.24
N SER A 251 20.85 -11.60 -9.46
CA SER A 251 21.96 -10.64 -9.24
C SER A 251 22.81 -10.97 -8.02
N LEU A 252 22.33 -11.85 -7.13
CA LEU A 252 23.00 -12.24 -5.87
C LEU A 252 23.78 -13.55 -6.01
N PHE A 253 23.46 -14.39 -6.99
CA PHE A 253 24.05 -15.70 -7.18
C PHE A 253 24.63 -15.85 -8.58
N SER A 254 25.72 -16.59 -8.70
CA SER A 254 26.30 -16.97 -9.98
C SER A 254 25.37 -17.94 -10.73
N GLU A 255 25.53 -18.05 -12.06
CA GLU A 255 24.61 -18.79 -12.94
C GLU A 255 24.41 -20.27 -12.54
N GLY A 256 25.44 -20.93 -12.02
CA GLY A 256 25.38 -22.33 -11.56
C GLY A 256 24.87 -22.55 -10.14
N THR A 257 24.60 -21.47 -9.38
CA THR A 257 24.20 -21.53 -7.95
C THR A 257 22.85 -20.87 -7.68
N ARG A 258 22.15 -20.42 -8.72
CA ARG A 258 20.81 -19.83 -8.61
C ARG A 258 19.81 -20.82 -8.03
N PRO A 259 19.00 -20.41 -7.05
CA PRO A 259 17.92 -21.26 -6.52
C PRO A 259 16.84 -21.49 -7.58
N GLU A 260 16.07 -22.56 -7.39
CA GLU A 260 14.81 -22.75 -8.12
C GLU A 260 13.86 -21.55 -7.87
N PRO A 261 13.00 -21.22 -8.85
CA PRO A 261 12.06 -20.09 -8.72
C PRO A 261 11.16 -20.22 -7.48
N LEU A 262 11.14 -19.20 -6.65
CA LEU A 262 10.40 -19.16 -5.39
C LEU A 262 9.02 -18.50 -5.56
N MET A 263 8.86 -17.65 -6.59
CA MET A 263 7.70 -16.79 -6.74
C MET A 263 6.89 -17.08 -8.00
N GLY A 264 5.54 -16.95 -7.84
CA GLY A 264 4.60 -16.90 -8.95
C GLY A 264 3.68 -15.69 -8.76
N GLY A 265 3.77 -14.69 -9.64
CA GLY A 265 3.01 -13.46 -9.51
C GLY A 265 1.58 -13.58 -10.02
N THR A 266 0.62 -12.87 -9.35
CA THR A 266 -0.68 -12.55 -9.95
C THR A 266 -0.93 -11.06 -9.94
N LYS A 267 -1.31 -10.52 -11.10
CA LYS A 267 -1.67 -9.11 -11.27
C LYS A 267 -3.10 -8.87 -10.80
N GLY A 268 -3.30 -7.76 -10.08
CA GLY A 268 -4.61 -7.25 -9.73
C GLY A 268 -4.72 -5.77 -10.07
N SER A 269 -5.76 -5.41 -10.79
CA SER A 269 -6.05 -4.05 -11.26
C SER A 269 -7.22 -3.42 -10.52
N HIS A 270 -7.18 -2.10 -10.34
CA HIS A 270 -8.20 -1.30 -9.68
C HIS A 270 -8.46 0.01 -10.44
N LEU A 271 -9.67 0.53 -10.28
CA LEU A 271 -10.10 1.82 -10.82
C LEU A 271 -10.49 2.76 -9.68
N ILE A 272 -10.21 4.04 -9.84
CA ILE A 272 -10.77 5.12 -9.03
C ILE A 272 -11.80 5.86 -9.89
N ILE A 273 -13.04 5.89 -9.40
CA ILE A 273 -14.19 6.40 -10.14
C ILE A 273 -14.76 7.63 -9.43
N ASP A 274 -14.88 8.73 -10.15
CA ASP A 274 -15.54 9.96 -9.70
C ASP A 274 -17.01 9.98 -10.16
N ASN A 275 -17.86 9.27 -9.43
CA ASN A 275 -19.31 9.25 -9.67
C ASN A 275 -20.04 9.48 -8.34
N PRO A 276 -20.65 10.66 -8.14
CA PRO A 276 -21.35 11.00 -6.89
C PRO A 276 -22.48 10.03 -6.54
N ALA A 277 -23.27 9.59 -7.54
CA ALA A 277 -24.39 8.67 -7.31
C ALA A 277 -23.89 7.31 -6.79
N LEU A 278 -22.77 6.79 -7.34
CA LEU A 278 -22.12 5.58 -6.87
C LEU A 278 -21.59 5.75 -5.44
N ARG A 279 -20.91 6.86 -5.16
CA ARG A 279 -20.35 7.16 -3.83
C ARG A 279 -21.44 7.27 -2.77
N ASP A 280 -22.48 8.05 -3.05
CA ASP A 280 -23.54 8.33 -2.08
C ASP A 280 -24.39 7.08 -1.81
N MET A 281 -24.59 6.23 -2.83
CA MET A 281 -25.24 4.93 -2.68
C MET A 281 -24.52 4.02 -1.68
N LEU A 282 -23.20 4.08 -1.63
CA LEU A 282 -22.41 3.23 -0.72
C LEU A 282 -22.61 3.56 0.76
N ASP A 283 -23.04 4.78 1.09
CA ASP A 283 -23.31 5.22 2.47
C ASP A 283 -22.16 4.86 3.45
N GLY A 284 -20.92 5.08 3.02
CA GLY A 284 -19.72 4.76 3.80
C GLY A 284 -19.36 3.27 3.88
N HIS A 285 -20.12 2.38 3.27
CA HIS A 285 -19.88 0.93 3.29
C HIS A 285 -19.00 0.48 2.12
N MET A 286 -18.19 -0.52 2.37
CA MET A 286 -17.67 -1.37 1.31
C MET A 286 -18.73 -2.38 0.89
N ILE A 287 -18.91 -2.58 -0.41
CA ILE A 287 -19.62 -3.74 -0.95
C ILE A 287 -18.57 -4.77 -1.39
N TYR A 288 -18.62 -5.93 -0.77
CA TYR A 288 -17.73 -7.07 -1.03
C TYR A 288 -18.56 -8.19 -1.65
N TYR A 289 -18.39 -8.49 -2.91
CA TYR A 289 -19.27 -9.38 -3.64
C TYR A 289 -18.51 -10.40 -4.50
N GLU A 290 -19.17 -11.52 -4.74
CA GLU A 290 -18.71 -12.54 -5.66
C GLU A 290 -19.33 -12.28 -7.04
N ASN A 291 -18.47 -12.12 -8.05
CA ASN A 291 -18.89 -11.94 -9.44
C ASN A 291 -19.40 -13.27 -10.03
N GLU A 292 -19.91 -13.25 -11.25
CA GLU A 292 -20.47 -14.43 -11.94
C GLU A 292 -19.45 -15.56 -12.15
N ASP A 293 -18.18 -15.21 -12.30
CA ASP A 293 -17.06 -16.15 -12.45
C ASP A 293 -16.48 -16.67 -11.12
N GLY A 294 -17.10 -16.33 -9.97
CA GLY A 294 -16.66 -16.72 -8.64
C GLY A 294 -15.49 -15.92 -8.07
N ARG A 295 -15.04 -14.86 -8.76
CA ARG A 295 -14.02 -13.95 -8.23
C ARG A 295 -14.63 -12.93 -7.29
N ILE A 296 -13.83 -12.53 -6.29
CA ILE A 296 -14.23 -11.50 -5.36
C ILE A 296 -13.90 -10.13 -5.93
N CYS A 297 -14.91 -9.27 -5.95
CA CYS A 297 -14.80 -7.86 -6.28
C CYS A 297 -15.21 -6.99 -5.09
N ILE A 298 -14.68 -5.79 -5.06
CA ILE A 298 -14.93 -4.80 -4.00
C ILE A 298 -15.20 -3.43 -4.61
N LEU A 299 -15.98 -2.65 -3.89
CA LEU A 299 -16.07 -1.21 -4.13
C LEU A 299 -16.36 -0.49 -2.81
N PHE A 300 -15.72 0.65 -2.57
CA PHE A 300 -15.94 1.45 -1.37
C PHE A 300 -15.52 2.91 -1.57
N PRO A 301 -16.06 3.84 -0.75
CA PRO A 301 -15.66 5.24 -0.80
C PRO A 301 -14.18 5.40 -0.43
N TYR A 302 -13.41 6.06 -1.28
CA TYR A 302 -11.99 6.29 -1.10
C TYR A 302 -11.60 7.70 -1.53
N LEU A 303 -11.11 8.55 -0.61
CA LEU A 303 -10.67 9.93 -0.87
C LEU A 303 -11.71 10.76 -1.67
N GLY A 304 -12.98 10.71 -1.27
CA GLY A 304 -14.07 11.41 -1.95
C GLY A 304 -14.53 10.80 -3.28
N LYS A 305 -13.90 9.74 -3.74
CA LYS A 305 -14.21 8.94 -4.93
C LYS A 305 -14.65 7.53 -4.54
N VAL A 306 -14.67 6.61 -5.51
CA VAL A 306 -14.93 5.18 -5.26
C VAL A 306 -13.79 4.35 -5.84
N LEU A 307 -13.18 3.51 -4.99
CA LEU A 307 -12.24 2.49 -5.43
C LEU A 307 -13.02 1.23 -5.80
N VAL A 308 -12.74 0.69 -6.99
CA VAL A 308 -13.38 -0.53 -7.52
C VAL A 308 -12.29 -1.51 -8.00
N GLY A 309 -12.44 -2.79 -7.71
CA GLY A 309 -11.52 -3.86 -8.13
C GLY A 309 -11.95 -5.22 -7.56
N SER A 310 -11.19 -6.30 -7.79
CA SER A 310 -9.95 -6.38 -8.54
C SER A 310 -9.95 -7.55 -9.51
N THR A 311 -9.02 -7.52 -10.47
CA THR A 311 -8.68 -8.69 -11.30
C THR A 311 -7.71 -9.62 -10.56
N ASP A 312 -7.46 -10.82 -11.11
CA ASP A 312 -6.48 -11.78 -10.59
C ASP A 312 -5.94 -12.62 -11.76
N ILE A 313 -4.85 -12.15 -12.37
CA ILE A 313 -4.29 -12.69 -13.61
C ILE A 313 -2.83 -13.10 -13.37
N ARG A 314 -2.42 -14.30 -13.77
CA ARG A 314 -1.01 -14.71 -13.69
C ARG A 314 -0.14 -13.84 -14.58
N VAL A 315 1.04 -13.49 -14.09
CA VAL A 315 2.06 -12.76 -14.83
C VAL A 315 3.42 -13.38 -14.59
N ASP A 316 4.21 -13.48 -15.65
CA ASP A 316 5.56 -14.01 -15.60
C ASP A 316 6.59 -12.91 -15.36
N ASP A 317 6.33 -11.68 -15.84
CA ASP A 317 7.17 -10.51 -15.61
C ASP A 317 6.46 -9.48 -14.71
N PRO A 318 6.98 -9.22 -13.49
CA PRO A 318 6.43 -8.23 -12.59
C PRO A 318 6.76 -6.77 -12.98
N GLY A 319 7.67 -6.54 -13.94
CA GLY A 319 8.24 -5.21 -14.22
C GLY A 319 7.32 -4.25 -14.98
N THR A 320 6.39 -4.75 -15.80
CA THR A 320 5.61 -3.95 -16.77
C THR A 320 4.11 -4.02 -16.57
N VAL A 321 3.64 -4.20 -15.34
CA VAL A 321 2.21 -4.38 -15.09
C VAL A 321 1.44 -3.05 -15.09
N ARG A 322 0.31 -3.05 -15.78
CA ARG A 322 -0.68 -1.96 -15.82
C ARG A 322 -2.09 -2.56 -15.91
N CYS A 323 -3.10 -1.74 -15.68
CA CYS A 323 -4.49 -2.11 -15.93
C CYS A 323 -4.74 -2.10 -17.45
N GLU A 324 -4.92 -3.27 -18.04
CA GLU A 324 -5.20 -3.40 -19.47
C GLU A 324 -6.68 -3.09 -19.77
N PRO A 325 -7.03 -2.75 -21.02
CA PRO A 325 -8.43 -2.41 -21.39
C PRO A 325 -9.45 -3.50 -21.05
N ASP A 326 -9.12 -4.77 -21.27
CA ASP A 326 -9.96 -5.92 -20.94
C ASP A 326 -10.18 -6.09 -19.42
N GLU A 327 -9.19 -5.75 -18.61
CA GLU A 327 -9.33 -5.74 -17.15
C GLU A 327 -10.24 -4.60 -16.67
N ARG A 328 -10.10 -3.42 -17.25
CA ARG A 328 -10.99 -2.29 -16.99
C ARG A 328 -12.44 -2.68 -17.33
N ASP A 329 -12.65 -3.24 -18.50
CA ASP A 329 -13.97 -3.64 -18.99
C ASP A 329 -14.58 -4.74 -18.10
N TYR A 330 -13.75 -5.72 -17.65
CA TYR A 330 -14.15 -6.72 -16.67
C TYR A 330 -14.59 -6.08 -15.33
N ILE A 331 -13.84 -5.13 -14.81
CA ILE A 331 -14.18 -4.44 -13.56
C ILE A 331 -15.52 -3.69 -13.71
N LEU A 332 -15.73 -2.99 -14.82
CA LEU A 332 -16.98 -2.28 -15.10
C LEU A 332 -18.18 -3.23 -15.28
N GLN A 333 -17.99 -4.37 -15.95
CA GLN A 333 -19.02 -5.41 -16.08
C GLN A 333 -19.38 -6.00 -14.71
N SER A 334 -18.38 -6.28 -13.85
CA SER A 334 -18.63 -6.78 -12.50
C SER A 334 -19.40 -5.76 -11.65
N LEU A 335 -19.11 -4.47 -11.82
CA LEU A 335 -19.85 -3.38 -11.18
C LEU A 335 -21.31 -3.34 -11.66
N ALA A 336 -21.54 -3.44 -12.96
CA ALA A 336 -22.88 -3.48 -13.55
C ALA A 336 -23.69 -4.71 -13.09
N PHE A 337 -23.03 -5.84 -12.79
CA PHE A 337 -23.69 -7.00 -12.21
C PHE A 337 -24.26 -6.70 -10.81
N VAL A 338 -23.48 -6.08 -9.92
CA VAL A 338 -23.92 -5.82 -8.54
C VAL A 338 -24.79 -4.55 -8.43
N LEU A 339 -24.61 -3.59 -9.33
CA LEU A 339 -25.31 -2.28 -9.37
C LEU A 339 -25.83 -1.98 -10.78
N PRO A 340 -26.81 -2.72 -11.29
CA PRO A 340 -27.26 -2.62 -12.69
C PRO A 340 -27.89 -1.26 -13.06
N GLY A 341 -28.27 -0.47 -12.06
CA GLY A 341 -28.86 0.87 -12.27
C GLY A 341 -27.85 2.01 -12.32
N ILE A 342 -26.55 1.74 -12.16
CA ILE A 342 -25.50 2.78 -12.14
C ILE A 342 -24.57 2.57 -13.33
N GLY A 343 -24.70 3.46 -14.33
CA GLY A 343 -23.78 3.51 -15.47
C GLY A 343 -22.53 4.33 -15.13
N ILE A 344 -21.37 3.85 -15.56
CA ILE A 344 -20.08 4.57 -15.41
C ILE A 344 -19.61 5.00 -16.79
N ARG A 345 -19.33 6.28 -16.95
CA ARG A 345 -18.78 6.86 -18.16
C ARG A 345 -17.25 6.79 -18.13
N PRO A 346 -16.56 6.69 -19.27
CA PRO A 346 -15.10 6.64 -19.31
C PRO A 346 -14.42 7.81 -18.60
N GLU A 347 -15.00 9.01 -18.68
CA GLU A 347 -14.45 10.25 -18.08
C GLU A 347 -14.55 10.26 -16.56
N GLU A 348 -15.37 9.40 -15.98
CA GLU A 348 -15.50 9.23 -14.53
C GLU A 348 -14.41 8.34 -13.94
N ILE A 349 -13.64 7.63 -14.77
CA ILE A 349 -12.46 6.89 -14.34
C ILE A 349 -11.29 7.88 -14.27
N VAL A 350 -10.99 8.35 -13.06
CA VAL A 350 -9.99 9.40 -12.84
C VAL A 350 -8.57 8.88 -12.66
N PHE A 351 -8.44 7.59 -12.30
CA PHE A 351 -7.15 6.93 -12.12
C PHE A 351 -7.32 5.40 -12.18
N GLN A 352 -6.29 4.71 -12.67
CA GLN A 352 -6.22 3.25 -12.63
C GLN A 352 -4.83 2.81 -12.16
N PHE A 353 -4.77 1.63 -11.55
CA PHE A 353 -3.49 1.07 -11.12
C PHE A 353 -3.54 -0.46 -11.07
N ALA A 354 -2.39 -1.07 -11.22
CA ALA A 354 -2.20 -2.51 -11.12
C ALA A 354 -0.93 -2.84 -10.32
N GLY A 355 -0.92 -4.01 -9.70
CA GLY A 355 0.25 -4.51 -8.99
C GLY A 355 0.30 -6.04 -8.96
N VAL A 356 1.50 -6.56 -8.78
CA VAL A 356 1.75 -8.00 -8.71
C VAL A 356 1.74 -8.46 -7.26
N ARG A 357 0.81 -9.36 -6.93
CA ARG A 357 0.80 -10.02 -5.62
C ARG A 357 1.95 -11.00 -5.55
N PRO A 358 2.84 -10.89 -4.54
CA PRO A 358 3.96 -11.82 -4.38
C PRO A 358 3.45 -13.15 -3.77
N LEU A 359 3.00 -14.06 -4.62
CA LEU A 359 2.53 -15.37 -4.19
C LEU A 359 3.62 -16.42 -4.40
N PRO A 360 3.69 -17.47 -3.56
CA PRO A 360 4.61 -18.58 -3.77
C PRO A 360 4.39 -19.24 -5.14
N ALA A 361 5.46 -19.77 -5.73
CA ALA A 361 5.37 -20.55 -6.96
C ALA A 361 4.39 -21.72 -6.79
N SER A 362 3.44 -21.86 -7.70
CA SER A 362 2.40 -22.88 -7.64
C SER A 362 2.02 -23.38 -9.03
N LYS A 363 1.80 -24.69 -9.13
CA LYS A 363 1.30 -25.36 -10.35
C LYS A 363 -0.23 -25.33 -10.46
N ASP A 364 -0.95 -24.82 -9.46
CA ASP A 364 -2.41 -24.73 -9.48
C ASP A 364 -2.90 -23.79 -10.59
N SER A 365 -3.85 -24.26 -11.40
CA SER A 365 -4.45 -23.45 -12.48
C SER A 365 -5.33 -22.31 -11.97
N PHE A 366 -5.93 -22.45 -10.78
CA PHE A 366 -6.81 -21.44 -10.17
C PHE A 366 -6.05 -20.62 -9.10
N THR A 367 -5.79 -19.36 -9.41
CA THR A 367 -5.02 -18.43 -8.57
C THR A 367 -5.56 -18.25 -7.15
N GLY A 368 -6.88 -18.40 -6.97
CA GLY A 368 -7.54 -18.29 -5.65
C GLY A 368 -7.19 -19.40 -4.64
N ARG A 369 -6.46 -20.46 -5.06
CA ARG A 369 -5.99 -21.55 -4.21
C ARG A 369 -4.54 -21.44 -3.77
N ILE A 370 -3.78 -20.54 -4.39
CA ILE A 370 -2.39 -20.33 -4.00
C ILE A 370 -2.38 -19.86 -2.54
N PRO A 371 -1.63 -20.52 -1.65
CA PRO A 371 -1.52 -20.12 -0.25
C PRO A 371 -1.15 -18.64 -0.12
N ARG A 372 -1.81 -17.95 0.80
CA ARG A 372 -1.57 -16.53 1.06
C ARG A 372 -0.78 -16.30 2.34
N ASP A 373 -0.32 -17.38 2.93
CA ASP A 373 0.57 -17.34 4.08
C ASP A 373 1.96 -16.84 3.67
N HIS A 374 2.75 -16.47 4.65
CA HIS A 374 4.08 -15.94 4.44
C HIS A 374 5.10 -16.80 5.21
N PHE A 375 6.29 -16.89 4.65
CA PHE A 375 7.41 -17.59 5.27
C PHE A 375 8.74 -17.03 4.75
N CYS A 376 9.80 -17.32 5.50
CA CYS A 376 11.17 -17.04 5.07
C CYS A 376 11.88 -18.33 4.68
N THR A 377 12.68 -18.26 3.63
CA THR A 377 13.60 -19.32 3.22
C THR A 377 15.02 -18.76 3.22
N VAL A 378 15.96 -19.51 3.77
CA VAL A 378 17.38 -19.14 3.71
C VAL A 378 18.07 -19.95 2.64
N ILE A 379 18.77 -19.27 1.76
CA ILE A 379 19.67 -19.84 0.78
C ILE A 379 21.09 -19.60 1.31
N GLU A 380 21.81 -20.68 1.60
CA GLU A 380 23.17 -20.55 2.10
C GLU A 380 24.10 -20.02 1.00
N GLY A 381 25.05 -19.19 1.39
CA GLY A 381 26.02 -18.63 0.47
C GLY A 381 26.95 -19.72 -0.11
N HIS A 382 27.29 -19.59 -1.37
CA HIS A 382 28.32 -20.40 -2.04
C HIS A 382 29.64 -19.59 -2.10
N GLU A 383 30.77 -20.29 -2.05
CA GLU A 383 32.11 -19.70 -2.20
C GLU A 383 32.36 -18.50 -1.26
N ASP A 384 32.04 -18.64 0.03
CA ASP A 384 32.15 -17.60 1.06
C ASP A 384 31.21 -16.38 0.88
N GLY A 385 30.19 -16.44 0.02
CA GLY A 385 29.13 -15.44 -0.07
C GLY A 385 28.23 -15.44 1.18
N PRO A 386 27.59 -14.31 1.52
CA PRO A 386 26.66 -14.25 2.65
C PRO A 386 25.40 -15.07 2.37
N PRO A 387 24.76 -15.62 3.42
CA PRO A 387 23.46 -16.23 3.28
C PRO A 387 22.41 -15.19 2.87
N VAL A 388 21.42 -15.63 2.07
CA VAL A 388 20.30 -14.80 1.60
C VAL A 388 19.00 -15.32 2.22
N LEU A 389 18.34 -14.49 3.03
CA LEU A 389 17.02 -14.75 3.58
C LEU A 389 15.97 -14.16 2.63
N CYS A 390 15.19 -15.01 1.95
CA CYS A 390 14.12 -14.62 1.05
C CYS A 390 12.77 -14.56 1.78
N MET A 391 12.09 -13.41 1.71
CA MET A 391 10.75 -13.20 2.29
C MET A 391 9.68 -13.52 1.25
N ILE A 392 9.00 -14.66 1.38
CA ILE A 392 8.08 -15.20 0.38
C ILE A 392 6.63 -15.01 0.81
N GLY A 393 5.79 -14.54 -0.11
CA GLY A 393 4.38 -14.28 0.15
C GLY A 393 4.13 -13.00 0.96
N GLY A 394 3.15 -13.07 1.84
CA GLY A 394 2.78 -11.95 2.72
C GLY A 394 1.61 -11.15 2.21
N LYS A 395 0.91 -10.57 3.17
CA LYS A 395 -0.19 -9.63 2.97
C LYS A 395 0.23 -8.27 3.50
N TRP A 396 -0.36 -7.23 2.94
CA TRP A 396 -0.16 -5.89 3.50
C TRP A 396 -0.61 -5.78 4.96
N THR A 397 -1.66 -6.52 5.36
CA THR A 397 -2.15 -6.54 6.75
C THR A 397 -1.12 -7.05 7.76
N THR A 398 -0.30 -8.04 7.38
CA THR A 398 0.62 -8.77 8.29
C THR A 398 2.07 -8.34 8.13
N PHE A 399 2.35 -7.19 7.49
CA PHE A 399 3.72 -6.74 7.21
C PHE A 399 4.60 -6.67 8.48
N ARG A 400 4.00 -6.23 9.62
CA ARG A 400 4.74 -6.09 10.88
C ARG A 400 5.20 -7.45 11.41
N SER A 401 4.26 -8.42 11.54
CA SER A 401 4.60 -9.76 12.03
C SER A 401 5.54 -10.50 11.08
N PHE A 402 5.41 -10.28 9.77
CA PHE A 402 6.33 -10.85 8.80
C PHE A 402 7.73 -10.23 8.87
N GLY A 403 7.82 -8.90 9.08
CA GLY A 403 9.09 -8.24 9.35
C GLY A 403 9.74 -8.70 10.66
N GLU A 404 8.93 -8.91 11.72
CA GLU A 404 9.38 -9.46 13.00
C GLU A 404 9.94 -10.88 12.84
N LEU A 405 9.21 -11.76 12.12
CA LEU A 405 9.68 -13.12 11.81
C LEU A 405 11.03 -13.12 11.09
N ALA A 406 11.16 -12.31 10.03
CA ALA A 406 12.39 -12.19 9.27
C ALA A 406 13.53 -11.63 10.13
N ALA A 407 13.26 -10.61 10.94
CA ALA A 407 14.24 -10.04 11.85
C ALA A 407 14.69 -11.03 12.93
N ASP A 408 13.81 -11.85 13.49
CA ASP A 408 14.16 -12.88 14.47
C ASP A 408 15.12 -13.91 13.88
N MET A 409 14.85 -14.38 12.66
CA MET A 409 15.75 -15.30 11.95
C MET A 409 17.13 -14.67 11.65
N VAL A 410 17.16 -13.37 11.34
CA VAL A 410 18.41 -12.63 11.15
C VAL A 410 19.17 -12.49 12.46
N LEU A 411 18.49 -12.10 13.54
CA LEU A 411 19.09 -11.93 14.86
C LEU A 411 19.67 -13.25 15.40
N GLU A 412 18.96 -14.36 15.21
CA GLU A 412 19.44 -15.70 15.56
C GLU A 412 20.77 -16.01 14.84
N ARG A 413 20.84 -15.75 13.52
CA ARG A 413 22.07 -15.99 12.74
C ARG A 413 23.21 -15.05 13.11
N LEU A 414 22.91 -13.82 13.56
CA LEU A 414 23.93 -12.89 14.06
C LEU A 414 24.35 -13.21 15.49
N GLY A 415 23.62 -14.08 16.21
CA GLY A 415 23.84 -14.38 17.62
C GLY A 415 23.38 -13.23 18.55
N TRP A 416 22.39 -12.45 18.16
CA TRP A 416 21.90 -11.29 18.89
C TRP A 416 20.51 -11.56 19.50
N PRO A 417 20.29 -11.23 20.77
CA PRO A 417 18.94 -11.32 21.36
C PRO A 417 18.07 -10.17 20.89
N ARG A 418 16.77 -10.43 20.71
CA ARG A 418 15.78 -9.36 20.53
C ARG A 418 15.68 -8.52 21.80
N ARG A 419 15.68 -7.19 21.66
CA ARG A 419 15.65 -6.21 22.76
C ARG A 419 14.35 -5.42 22.78
N ILE A 420 13.76 -5.15 21.61
CA ILE A 420 12.59 -4.30 21.44
C ILE A 420 11.50 -5.09 20.74
N ASP A 421 10.30 -5.08 21.31
CA ASP A 421 9.06 -5.57 20.72
C ASP A 421 8.34 -4.40 20.02
N THR A 422 7.85 -4.64 18.81
CA THR A 422 7.17 -3.63 17.99
C THR A 422 5.65 -3.83 17.92
N ALA A 423 5.10 -4.87 18.55
CA ALA A 423 3.69 -5.22 18.45
C ALA A 423 2.74 -4.07 18.84
N GLU A 424 3.04 -3.41 19.96
CA GLU A 424 2.25 -2.28 20.47
C GLU A 424 2.98 -0.93 20.31
N ARG A 425 3.95 -0.88 19.39
CA ARG A 425 4.77 0.31 19.18
C ARG A 425 4.24 1.14 18.01
N ALA A 426 3.55 2.23 18.33
CA ALA A 426 3.13 3.23 17.36
C ALA A 426 4.33 3.84 16.60
N PHE A 427 4.14 4.24 15.37
CA PHE A 427 5.15 4.85 14.51
C PHE A 427 4.59 6.11 13.84
N GLY A 428 5.49 6.98 13.39
CA GLY A 428 5.15 8.24 12.74
C GLY A 428 4.09 9.03 13.49
N GLY A 429 3.11 9.53 12.78
CA GLY A 429 1.99 10.31 13.31
C GLY A 429 1.02 9.55 14.22
N GLY A 430 1.20 8.23 14.39
CA GLY A 430 0.47 7.46 15.38
C GLY A 430 1.03 7.55 16.80
N ARG A 431 2.25 8.07 16.98
CA ARG A 431 2.87 8.22 18.30
C ARG A 431 2.13 9.27 19.13
N ALA A 432 1.84 8.95 20.38
CA ALA A 432 1.10 9.83 21.28
C ALA A 432 -0.18 10.40 20.67
N PHE A 433 -0.87 9.61 19.84
CA PHE A 433 -2.07 10.07 19.14
C PHE A 433 -3.15 10.50 20.13
N PRO A 434 -3.69 11.74 20.01
CA PRO A 434 -4.58 12.32 21.00
C PRO A 434 -5.97 11.67 20.99
N LYS A 435 -6.59 11.57 22.17
CA LYS A 435 -8.02 11.18 22.28
C LYS A 435 -8.95 12.30 21.82
N ASP A 436 -8.57 13.57 22.09
CA ASP A 436 -9.24 14.78 21.61
C ASP A 436 -8.43 15.36 20.44
N GLY A 437 -8.72 14.90 19.24
CA GLY A 437 -8.08 15.42 18.02
C GLY A 437 -8.43 16.90 17.76
N GLY A 438 -9.66 17.33 18.12
CA GLY A 438 -10.07 18.72 17.95
C GLY A 438 -9.30 19.67 18.86
N GLY A 439 -9.07 19.28 20.12
CA GLY A 439 -8.21 20.01 21.05
C GLY A 439 -6.80 20.13 20.53
N TRP A 440 -6.21 19.02 20.12
CA TRP A 440 -4.85 18.97 19.58
C TRP A 440 -4.67 19.87 18.34
N VAL A 441 -5.65 19.88 17.43
CA VAL A 441 -5.65 20.76 16.22
C VAL A 441 -5.68 22.24 16.62
N ARG A 442 -6.48 22.64 17.62
CA ARG A 442 -6.49 24.02 18.10
C ARG A 442 -5.16 24.43 18.72
N ASP A 443 -4.54 23.56 19.50
CA ASP A 443 -3.23 23.80 20.12
C ASP A 443 -2.13 23.93 19.05
N LEU A 444 -2.15 23.08 18.02
CA LEU A 444 -1.23 23.17 16.87
C LEU A 444 -1.39 24.51 16.14
N ALA A 445 -2.63 24.92 15.85
CA ALA A 445 -2.90 26.19 15.19
C ALA A 445 -2.42 27.39 16.03
N ALA A 446 -2.67 27.37 17.33
CA ALA A 446 -2.25 28.43 18.26
C ALA A 446 -0.72 28.52 18.39
N SER A 447 -0.02 27.38 18.46
CA SER A 447 1.44 27.35 18.63
C SER A 447 2.21 27.72 17.36
N THR A 448 1.65 27.43 16.18
CA THR A 448 2.33 27.66 14.89
C THR A 448 1.83 28.91 14.15
N GLY A 449 0.64 29.43 14.51
CA GLY A 449 0.02 30.57 13.82
C GLY A 449 -0.64 30.23 12.47
N ILE A 450 -0.72 28.95 12.08
CA ILE A 450 -1.47 28.53 10.89
C ILE A 450 -2.98 28.53 11.19
N SER A 451 -3.84 28.53 10.18
CA SER A 451 -5.29 28.44 10.39
C SER A 451 -5.70 27.09 10.98
N ILE A 452 -6.82 27.05 11.72
CA ILE A 452 -7.38 25.82 12.29
C ILE A 452 -7.70 24.80 11.20
N ASP A 453 -8.26 25.24 10.07
CA ASP A 453 -8.57 24.38 8.94
C ASP A 453 -7.31 23.76 8.37
N ARG A 454 -6.24 24.53 8.25
CA ARG A 454 -4.94 24.03 7.80
C ARG A 454 -4.36 23.02 8.78
N ALA A 455 -4.41 23.30 10.07
CA ALA A 455 -3.98 22.38 11.12
C ALA A 455 -4.77 21.05 11.09
N ALA A 456 -6.09 21.13 10.85
CA ALA A 456 -6.94 19.94 10.73
C ALA A 456 -6.54 19.07 9.52
N ILE A 457 -6.31 19.67 8.35
CA ILE A 457 -5.84 18.97 7.14
C ILE A 457 -4.49 18.28 7.39
N LEU A 458 -3.55 18.99 8.04
CA LEU A 458 -2.24 18.41 8.35
C LEU A 458 -2.36 17.26 9.36
N PHE A 459 -3.21 17.40 10.38
CA PHE A 459 -3.45 16.35 11.37
C PHE A 459 -4.07 15.10 10.76
N GLU A 460 -5.06 15.26 9.87
CA GLU A 460 -5.64 14.14 9.12
C GLU A 460 -4.58 13.42 8.26
N ARG A 461 -3.65 14.17 7.66
CA ARG A 461 -2.65 13.68 6.72
C ARG A 461 -1.41 13.08 7.38
N TYR A 462 -0.99 13.60 8.53
CA TYR A 462 0.29 13.26 9.18
C TYR A 462 0.14 12.83 10.65
N GLY A 463 -1.07 12.80 11.20
CA GLY A 463 -1.26 12.55 12.63
C GLY A 463 -0.48 13.56 13.49
N THR A 464 0.20 13.09 14.53
CA THR A 464 1.02 13.96 15.40
C THR A 464 2.30 14.47 14.72
N ASP A 465 2.80 13.82 13.65
CA ASP A 465 3.93 14.34 12.84
C ASP A 465 3.57 15.67 12.13
N ALA A 466 2.28 16.06 12.11
CA ALA A 466 1.82 17.36 11.64
C ALA A 466 2.49 18.55 12.34
N GLU A 467 2.99 18.39 13.57
CA GLU A 467 3.76 19.42 14.26
C GLU A 467 5.01 19.85 13.48
N HIS A 468 5.74 18.88 12.94
CA HIS A 468 6.95 19.15 12.16
C HIS A 468 6.62 19.84 10.83
N VAL A 469 5.56 19.39 10.16
CA VAL A 469 5.11 19.98 8.90
C VAL A 469 4.58 21.40 9.12
N ALA A 470 3.75 21.62 10.14
CA ALA A 470 3.19 22.91 10.49
C ALA A 470 4.28 23.92 10.89
N GLY A 471 5.25 23.49 11.71
CA GLY A 471 6.40 24.31 12.08
C GLY A 471 7.22 24.75 10.87
N PHE A 472 7.45 23.85 9.91
CA PHE A 472 8.14 24.19 8.67
C PHE A 472 7.33 25.17 7.79
N ILE A 473 6.01 24.98 7.70
CA ILE A 473 5.11 25.88 6.98
C ILE A 473 5.13 27.28 7.60
N ALA A 474 5.00 27.37 8.91
CA ALA A 474 4.96 28.64 9.65
C ALA A 474 6.28 29.45 9.57
N ALA A 475 7.41 28.80 9.28
CA ALA A 475 8.72 29.45 9.21
C ALA A 475 8.92 30.32 7.94
N GLY A 476 7.95 30.44 7.03
CA GLY A 476 8.06 31.29 5.86
C GLY A 476 6.74 31.48 5.11
N PRO A 477 6.73 32.32 4.06
CA PRO A 477 5.52 32.55 3.28
C PRO A 477 5.06 31.26 2.62
N ASP A 478 3.77 30.92 2.78
CA ASP A 478 3.15 29.74 2.20
C ASP A 478 2.05 30.14 1.21
N HIS A 479 1.97 29.41 0.13
CA HIS A 479 0.94 29.57 -0.89
C HIS A 479 0.26 28.22 -1.14
N PRO A 480 -1.08 28.17 -1.16
CA PRO A 480 -1.78 26.94 -1.48
C PRO A 480 -1.49 26.53 -2.93
N LEU A 481 -1.40 25.22 -3.17
CA LEU A 481 -1.54 24.69 -4.51
C LEU A 481 -3.01 24.90 -4.95
N PRO A 482 -3.25 25.44 -6.14
CA PRO A 482 -4.60 25.72 -6.60
C PRO A 482 -5.50 24.49 -6.47
N HIS A 483 -6.63 24.64 -5.75
CA HIS A 483 -7.67 23.61 -5.60
C HIS A 483 -7.22 22.26 -5.01
N ALA A 484 -6.07 22.20 -4.35
CA ALA A 484 -5.60 21.04 -3.62
C ALA A 484 -5.47 21.38 -2.13
N GLY A 485 -5.71 20.43 -1.27
CA GLY A 485 -5.47 20.58 0.17
C GLY A 485 -3.97 20.65 0.54
N TYR A 486 -3.08 20.84 -0.44
CA TYR A 486 -1.62 20.97 -0.27
C TYR A 486 -1.18 22.41 -0.48
N SER A 487 0.01 22.75 0.03
CA SER A 487 0.65 24.03 -0.20
C SER A 487 2.09 23.87 -0.70
N LEU A 488 2.66 24.93 -1.26
CA LEU A 488 4.03 24.89 -1.80
C LEU A 488 5.06 24.56 -0.71
N ARG A 489 4.90 25.11 0.51
CA ARG A 489 5.82 24.80 1.61
C ARG A 489 5.64 23.37 2.12
N GLU A 490 4.43 22.83 2.13
CA GLU A 490 4.23 21.41 2.44
C GLU A 490 4.98 20.53 1.44
N ILE A 491 4.89 20.81 0.13
CA ILE A 491 5.64 20.10 -0.90
C ILE A 491 7.16 20.25 -0.69
N GLN A 492 7.65 21.44 -0.35
CA GLN A 492 9.07 21.66 -0.04
C GLN A 492 9.53 20.81 1.16
N TYR A 493 8.69 20.71 2.21
CA TYR A 493 8.97 19.84 3.34
C TYR A 493 9.13 18.37 2.91
N LEU A 494 8.20 17.86 2.09
CA LEU A 494 8.25 16.49 1.60
C LEU A 494 9.52 16.23 0.76
N ILE A 495 9.89 17.17 -0.13
CA ILE A 495 11.12 17.08 -0.93
C ILE A 495 12.36 16.97 -0.04
N GLY A 496 12.44 17.76 1.02
CA GLY A 496 13.59 17.77 1.92
C GLY A 496 13.66 16.58 2.90
N ALA A 497 12.49 16.10 3.35
CA ALA A 497 12.40 15.15 4.46
C ALA A 497 12.21 13.68 4.04
N GLU A 498 11.74 13.38 2.82
CA GLU A 498 11.19 12.06 2.49
C GLU A 498 11.83 11.37 1.27
N ALA A 499 13.13 11.58 1.05
CA ALA A 499 13.93 10.92 0.00
C ALA A 499 13.28 10.98 -1.39
N VAL A 500 12.79 12.14 -1.77
CA VAL A 500 12.16 12.40 -3.08
C VAL A 500 13.25 12.67 -4.12
N GLU A 501 13.35 11.84 -5.15
CA GLU A 501 14.31 12.03 -6.23
C GLU A 501 13.62 12.33 -7.57
N HIS A 502 12.37 11.93 -7.71
CA HIS A 502 11.59 12.11 -8.93
C HIS A 502 10.20 12.70 -8.67
N LEU A 503 9.58 13.25 -9.71
CA LEU A 503 8.27 13.91 -9.61
C LEU A 503 7.15 12.92 -9.21
N ASP A 504 7.22 11.67 -9.68
CA ASP A 504 6.26 10.62 -9.32
C ASP A 504 6.38 10.16 -7.87
N ASP A 505 7.54 10.32 -7.21
CA ASP A 505 7.67 10.06 -5.77
C ASP A 505 6.70 10.95 -4.98
N LEU A 506 6.65 12.23 -5.33
CA LEU A 506 5.75 13.20 -4.72
C LEU A 506 4.30 12.96 -5.09
N LEU A 507 4.01 12.97 -6.39
CA LEU A 507 2.64 13.05 -6.89
C LEU A 507 1.87 11.74 -6.78
N LEU A 508 2.56 10.58 -6.75
CA LEU A 508 1.95 9.26 -6.63
C LEU A 508 2.06 8.65 -5.22
N ARG A 509 3.11 9.00 -4.42
CA ARG A 509 3.43 8.27 -3.19
C ARG A 509 3.56 9.14 -1.93
N ARG A 510 3.94 10.42 -2.05
CA ARG A 510 3.98 11.34 -0.88
C ARG A 510 2.70 12.14 -0.74
N THR A 511 1.96 12.30 -1.85
CA THR A 511 0.66 12.98 -1.88
C THR A 511 -0.42 12.07 -2.46
N THR A 512 -1.68 12.48 -2.31
CA THR A 512 -2.83 11.79 -2.92
C THR A 512 -3.30 12.46 -4.21
N LEU A 513 -2.59 13.48 -4.70
CA LEU A 513 -3.01 14.34 -5.82
C LEU A 513 -3.35 13.54 -7.10
N ALA A 514 -2.51 12.57 -7.44
CA ALA A 514 -2.75 11.77 -8.64
C ALA A 514 -3.90 10.78 -8.46
N ILE A 515 -3.89 10.00 -7.38
CA ILE A 515 -4.88 8.93 -7.16
C ILE A 515 -6.29 9.47 -6.89
N SER A 516 -6.42 10.64 -6.26
CA SER A 516 -7.72 11.29 -6.05
C SER A 516 -8.31 11.91 -7.32
N GLY A 517 -7.52 11.99 -8.42
CA GLY A 517 -7.90 12.69 -9.64
C GLY A 517 -7.86 14.21 -9.51
N GLU A 518 -7.26 14.73 -8.44
CA GLU A 518 -7.11 16.18 -8.20
C GLU A 518 -5.96 16.79 -8.99
N LEU A 519 -4.97 16.00 -9.37
CA LEU A 519 -3.81 16.48 -10.09
C LEU A 519 -4.20 17.08 -11.43
N SER A 520 -3.82 18.33 -11.66
CA SER A 520 -3.87 19.02 -12.94
C SER A 520 -2.46 19.24 -13.51
N LEU A 521 -2.37 19.67 -14.77
CA LEU A 521 -1.08 19.90 -15.42
C LEU A 521 -0.32 21.04 -14.75
N ASP A 522 -0.99 22.16 -14.46
CA ASP A 522 -0.37 23.32 -13.79
C ASP A 522 0.16 22.97 -12.40
N MET A 523 -0.55 22.10 -11.65
CA MET A 523 -0.04 21.62 -10.37
C MET A 523 1.22 20.75 -10.54
N ALA A 524 1.23 19.86 -11.54
CA ALA A 524 2.38 19.02 -11.81
C ALA A 524 3.60 19.88 -12.19
N ASP A 525 3.40 20.88 -13.02
CA ASP A 525 4.46 21.80 -13.44
C ASP A 525 4.94 22.69 -12.28
N ALA A 526 4.05 23.16 -11.38
CA ALA A 526 4.43 23.88 -10.18
C ALA A 526 5.26 23.03 -9.20
N VAL A 527 4.86 21.78 -8.98
CA VAL A 527 5.61 20.85 -8.13
C VAL A 527 6.95 20.47 -8.75
N LEU A 528 7.00 20.29 -10.08
CA LEU A 528 8.24 20.06 -10.81
C LEU A 528 9.23 21.24 -10.65
N ALA A 529 8.75 22.47 -10.72
CA ALA A 529 9.59 23.64 -10.53
C ALA A 529 10.23 23.66 -9.13
N LEU A 530 9.47 23.31 -8.08
CA LEU A 530 10.00 23.19 -6.72
C LEU A 530 11.04 22.08 -6.59
N LEU A 531 10.78 20.92 -7.18
CA LEU A 531 11.71 19.80 -7.17
C LEU A 531 13.00 20.12 -7.93
N ALA A 532 12.89 20.69 -9.12
CA ALA A 532 14.03 21.12 -9.94
C ALA A 532 14.91 22.11 -9.20
N ALA A 533 14.31 23.13 -8.56
CA ALA A 533 15.04 24.09 -7.73
C ALA A 533 15.75 23.42 -6.54
N ALA A 534 15.08 22.50 -5.85
CA ALA A 534 15.65 21.78 -4.69
C ALA A 534 16.79 20.83 -5.08
N ARG A 535 16.77 20.27 -6.29
CA ARG A 535 17.78 19.35 -6.83
C ARG A 535 18.84 20.02 -7.69
N GLY A 536 18.72 21.32 -7.96
CA GLY A 536 19.65 22.07 -8.83
C GLY A 536 19.62 21.59 -10.29
N TRP A 537 18.46 21.16 -10.80
CA TRP A 537 18.33 20.65 -12.17
C TRP A 537 18.41 21.78 -13.19
N SER A 538 18.99 21.48 -14.35
CA SER A 538 18.89 22.35 -15.52
C SER A 538 17.46 22.31 -16.11
N ALA A 539 17.17 23.27 -16.99
CA ALA A 539 15.88 23.31 -17.69
C ALA A 539 15.66 22.05 -18.55
N GLU A 540 16.73 21.53 -19.16
CA GLU A 540 16.70 20.30 -19.97
C GLU A 540 16.36 19.10 -19.08
N ARG A 541 17.02 18.98 -17.92
CA ARG A 541 16.74 17.87 -16.98
C ARG A 541 15.32 17.95 -16.43
N ALA A 542 14.80 19.13 -16.14
CA ALA A 542 13.43 19.32 -15.71
C ALA A 542 12.42 18.94 -16.81
N ALA A 543 12.72 19.27 -18.08
CA ALA A 543 11.89 18.87 -19.22
C ALA A 543 11.87 17.34 -19.43
N GLU A 544 13.01 16.66 -19.28
CA GLU A 544 13.11 15.20 -19.31
C GLU A 544 12.24 14.57 -18.20
N GLU A 545 12.32 15.10 -16.98
CA GLU A 545 11.53 14.61 -15.85
C GLU A 545 10.02 14.79 -16.07
N ARG A 546 9.60 15.92 -16.65
CA ARG A 546 8.22 16.15 -17.05
C ARG A 546 7.73 15.08 -18.03
N ILE A 547 8.50 14.82 -19.08
CA ILE A 547 8.17 13.80 -20.08
C ILE A 547 8.08 12.41 -19.43
N ARG A 548 9.04 12.08 -18.56
CA ARG A 548 9.06 10.83 -17.82
C ARG A 548 7.80 10.65 -16.99
N PHE A 549 7.44 11.66 -16.20
CA PHE A 549 6.25 11.65 -15.35
C PHE A 549 4.95 11.49 -16.17
N LEU A 550 4.79 12.29 -17.24
CA LEU A 550 3.60 12.22 -18.10
C LEU A 550 3.48 10.86 -18.80
N THR A 551 4.60 10.24 -19.14
CA THR A 551 4.64 8.88 -19.68
C THR A 551 4.14 7.86 -18.65
N ILE A 552 4.60 7.95 -17.39
CA ILE A 552 4.11 7.08 -16.29
C ILE A 552 2.60 7.26 -16.09
N MET A 553 2.11 8.51 -16.06
CA MET A 553 0.68 8.80 -15.88
C MET A 553 -0.16 8.18 -17.00
N ARG A 554 0.27 8.32 -18.23
CA ARG A 554 -0.44 7.77 -19.40
C ARG A 554 -0.39 6.24 -19.41
N GLU A 555 0.78 5.64 -19.27
CA GLU A 555 0.97 4.21 -19.52
C GLU A 555 0.54 3.34 -18.34
N ARG A 556 0.81 3.78 -17.10
CA ARG A 556 0.50 2.98 -15.90
C ARG A 556 -0.84 3.35 -15.26
N HIS A 557 -1.27 4.61 -15.40
CA HIS A 557 -2.42 5.12 -14.67
C HIS A 557 -3.59 5.57 -15.57
N GLY A 558 -3.43 5.49 -16.90
CA GLY A 558 -4.49 5.81 -17.87
C GLY A 558 -4.84 7.30 -17.91
N VAL A 559 -3.96 8.19 -17.44
CA VAL A 559 -4.18 9.64 -17.37
C VAL A 559 -3.30 10.33 -18.40
N ALA A 560 -3.89 10.74 -19.52
CA ALA A 560 -3.20 11.46 -20.58
C ALA A 560 -2.93 12.93 -20.19
N GLU A 561 -1.94 13.56 -20.81
CA GLU A 561 -1.63 14.99 -20.61
C GLU A 561 -2.85 15.88 -20.90
N ALA A 562 -3.62 15.58 -21.96
CA ALA A 562 -4.86 16.28 -22.26
C ALA A 562 -5.89 16.21 -21.13
N THR A 563 -5.95 15.08 -20.41
CA THR A 563 -6.83 14.93 -19.23
C THR A 563 -6.35 15.83 -18.08
N LEU A 564 -5.05 15.91 -17.85
CA LEU A 564 -4.49 16.80 -16.82
C LEU A 564 -4.72 18.28 -17.19
N SER A 565 -4.58 18.65 -18.47
CA SER A 565 -4.87 20.00 -18.95
C SER A 565 -6.34 20.37 -18.80
N ALA A 566 -7.26 19.48 -19.16
CA ALA A 566 -8.70 19.71 -18.99
C ALA A 566 -9.11 19.88 -17.51
N ARG A 567 -8.33 19.33 -16.57
CA ARG A 567 -8.56 19.54 -15.14
C ARG A 567 -8.20 20.97 -14.69
N ASN A 568 -7.31 21.69 -15.38
CA ASN A 568 -7.05 23.12 -15.14
C ASN A 568 -8.32 23.94 -15.40
N GLU A 569 -8.96 23.73 -16.55
CA GLU A 569 -10.14 24.47 -17.01
C GLU A 569 -11.37 24.29 -16.09
N ARG A 570 -11.74 23.04 -15.78
CA ARG A 570 -12.85 22.73 -14.87
C ARG A 570 -12.74 23.40 -13.50
N ARG A 571 -11.52 23.59 -13.02
CA ARG A 571 -11.23 24.20 -11.71
C ARG A 571 -11.30 25.72 -11.77
N SER A 572 -10.91 26.33 -12.87
CA SER A 572 -11.08 27.77 -13.10
C SER A 572 -12.57 28.15 -13.09
N GLU A 573 -13.43 27.35 -13.77
CA GLU A 573 -14.88 27.55 -13.80
C GLU A 573 -15.53 27.42 -12.41
N LEU A 574 -15.11 26.46 -11.59
CA LEU A 574 -15.61 26.27 -10.21
C LEU A 574 -15.24 27.46 -9.33
N CYS A 575 -14.04 28.04 -9.47
CA CYS A 575 -13.64 29.24 -8.73
C CYS A 575 -14.44 30.47 -9.11
N GLU A 576 -14.66 30.69 -10.39
CA GLU A 576 -15.48 31.80 -10.85
C GLU A 576 -16.93 31.70 -10.37
N THR A 577 -17.48 30.48 -10.31
CA THR A 577 -18.84 30.24 -9.83
C THR A 577 -18.95 30.48 -8.33
N THR A 578 -17.96 30.08 -7.53
CA THR A 578 -17.93 30.30 -6.09
C THR A 578 -17.71 31.78 -5.75
N ALA A 579 -16.86 32.48 -6.52
CA ALA A 579 -16.63 33.93 -6.35
C ALA A 579 -17.85 34.79 -6.76
N ARG A 580 -18.76 34.28 -7.61
CA ARG A 580 -20.00 34.98 -8.00
C ARG A 580 -21.17 34.69 -7.05
N SER A 581 -21.06 33.68 -6.20
CA SER A 581 -22.11 33.26 -5.25
C SER A 581 -21.84 33.67 -3.80
N GLY A 582 -20.69 34.28 -3.47
CA GLY A 582 -20.36 34.87 -2.20
C GLY A 582 -20.27 36.39 -2.28
#